data_f234720eb018bd839576ef7d63601c9c
#
_entry.id   f234720eb018bd839576ef7d63601c9c
#
_cell.length_a   1.000
_cell.length_b   1.000
_cell.length_c   1.000
_cell.angle_alpha   90.00
_cell.angle_beta   90.00
_cell.angle_gamma   90.00
#
_symmetry.space_group_name_H-M   'P 1'
#
loop_
_entity.id
_entity.type
_entity.pdbx_description
1 polymer ?
#
loop_
_entity_poly.entity_id
_entity_poly.type
_entity_poly.pdbx_seq_one_letter_code
_entity_poly.pdbx_strand_id
1 'polypeptide(L)'
;MVSYYSMKKDTPFTIAGRTFSSRLLVGSGKYKDLEETRLATEKSGSEIITVAIRRTNIGQNPNEESLLDVISPEKYTILPNTAGCYNAKDAVRTCQLARELLDGHNLVKLEVLGDEKTLYPNIVETIDAA
;
A
#
# COMPACT_ATOMS: atom_id res chain seq x y z
N MET A 1 30.68 7.82 30.51
CA MET A 1 30.15 9.06 29.87
C MET A 1 29.36 8.63 28.64
N VAL A 2 28.03 8.60 28.75
CA VAL A 2 27.17 8.20 27.65
C VAL A 2 27.05 9.43 26.75
N SER A 3 27.64 9.36 25.55
CA SER A 3 27.47 10.38 24.52
C SER A 3 26.00 10.40 24.13
N TYR A 4 25.28 11.43 24.49
CA TYR A 4 23.98 11.75 23.94
C TYR A 4 24.21 12.10 22.46
N TYR A 5 24.09 11.12 21.58
CA TYR A 5 23.79 11.42 20.18
C TYR A 5 22.46 12.18 20.19
N SER A 6 22.56 13.49 20.00
CA SER A 6 21.39 14.31 19.65
C SER A 6 20.75 13.62 18.43
N MET A 7 19.66 12.90 18.64
CA MET A 7 18.86 12.38 17.53
C MET A 7 18.43 13.60 16.72
N LYS A 8 19.06 13.80 15.56
CA LYS A 8 18.58 14.79 14.60
C LYS A 8 17.11 14.47 14.38
N LYS A 9 16.25 15.41 14.73
CA LYS A 9 14.82 15.31 14.47
C LYS A 9 14.67 15.05 12.98
N ASP A 10 14.07 13.92 12.62
CA ASP A 10 13.91 13.54 11.22
C ASP A 10 13.12 14.62 10.46
N THR A 11 13.51 14.88 9.22
CA THR A 11 12.79 15.86 8.41
C THR A 11 11.48 15.26 7.91
N PRO A 12 10.39 16.04 7.84
CA PRO A 12 9.13 15.57 7.28
C PRO A 12 9.33 14.97 5.89
N PHE A 13 8.59 13.90 5.60
CA PHE A 13 8.59 13.24 4.32
C PHE A 13 7.39 13.69 3.50
N THR A 14 7.59 14.25 2.32
CA THR A 14 6.52 14.75 1.46
C THR A 14 6.50 13.98 0.14
N ILE A 15 5.33 13.44 -0.20
CA ILE A 15 5.06 12.76 -1.47
C ILE A 15 3.69 13.14 -2.00
N ALA A 16 3.60 13.47 -3.30
CA ALA A 16 2.36 13.89 -3.97
C ALA A 16 1.61 15.00 -3.21
N GLY A 17 2.34 15.99 -2.65
CA GLY A 17 1.78 17.10 -1.89
C GLY A 17 1.28 16.75 -0.48
N ARG A 18 1.45 15.51 -0.03
CA ARG A 18 1.10 15.06 1.32
C ARG A 18 2.35 14.93 2.17
N THR A 19 2.30 15.42 3.40
CA THR A 19 3.41 15.38 4.34
C THR A 19 3.16 14.35 5.42
N PHE A 20 4.17 13.51 5.65
CA PHE A 20 4.14 12.43 6.65
C PHE A 20 5.26 12.62 7.67
N SER A 21 5.00 12.25 8.91
CA SER A 21 5.99 12.24 9.98
C SER A 21 6.79 10.93 9.99
N SER A 22 6.18 9.83 9.59
CA SER A 22 6.84 8.53 9.46
C SER A 22 7.31 8.28 8.02
N ARG A 23 8.56 7.80 7.87
CA ARG A 23 9.12 7.33 6.60
C ARG A 23 8.90 5.84 6.35
N LEU A 24 8.24 5.14 7.31
CA LEU A 24 7.96 3.72 7.21
C LEU A 24 6.65 3.51 6.47
N LEU A 25 6.68 2.68 5.43
CA LEU A 25 5.53 2.13 4.76
C LEU A 25 5.42 0.66 5.16
N VAL A 26 4.26 0.20 5.60
CA VAL A 26 4.05 -1.20 5.97
C VAL A 26 3.07 -1.89 5.03
N GLY A 27 3.23 -3.20 4.87
CA GLY A 27 2.29 -4.04 4.13
C GLY A 27 1.16 -4.52 5.01
N SER A 28 0.04 -4.87 4.39
CA SER A 28 -1.15 -5.43 5.05
C SER A 28 -1.31 -6.94 4.84
N GLY A 29 -0.38 -7.59 4.15
CA GLY A 29 -0.46 -9.01 3.82
C GLY A 29 0.27 -9.93 4.79
N LYS A 30 -0.13 -11.22 4.79
CA LYS A 30 0.53 -12.31 5.51
C LYS A 30 0.44 -12.28 7.04
N TYR A 31 -0.38 -11.43 7.61
CA TYR A 31 -0.77 -11.53 9.01
C TYR A 31 -1.81 -12.66 9.19
N LYS A 32 -1.93 -13.15 10.39
CA LYS A 32 -2.84 -14.24 10.74
C LYS A 32 -4.31 -13.86 10.49
N ASP A 33 -4.67 -12.64 10.85
CA ASP A 33 -6.02 -12.10 10.75
C ASP A 33 -6.00 -10.55 10.68
N LEU A 34 -7.18 -9.94 10.53
CA LEU A 34 -7.32 -8.49 10.45
C LEU A 34 -6.95 -7.79 11.77
N GLU A 35 -7.17 -8.43 12.90
CA GLU A 35 -6.82 -7.86 14.20
C GLU A 35 -5.29 -7.78 14.38
N GLU A 36 -4.56 -8.81 13.98
CA GLU A 36 -3.09 -8.78 13.98
C GLU A 36 -2.56 -7.72 13.01
N THR A 37 -3.18 -7.59 11.83
CA THR A 37 -2.86 -6.53 10.85
C THR A 37 -3.03 -5.14 11.48
N ARG A 38 -4.15 -4.90 12.16
CA ARG A 38 -4.45 -3.64 12.86
C ARG A 38 -3.41 -3.34 13.93
N LEU A 39 -3.13 -4.31 14.78
CA LEU A 39 -2.17 -4.15 15.88
C LEU A 39 -0.74 -3.89 15.37
N ALA A 40 -0.31 -4.63 14.36
CA ALA A 40 1.01 -4.44 13.75
C ALA A 40 1.13 -3.04 13.11
N THR A 41 0.09 -2.61 12.41
CA THR A 41 0.05 -1.28 11.80
C THR A 41 0.13 -0.18 12.86
N GLU A 42 -0.66 -0.25 13.92
CA GLU A 42 -0.64 0.71 15.00
C GLU A 42 0.73 0.77 15.71
N LYS A 43 1.30 -0.38 16.01
CA LYS A 43 2.60 -0.48 16.68
C LYS A 43 3.76 0.01 15.83
N SER A 44 3.66 -0.08 14.51
CA SER A 44 4.70 0.39 13.59
C SER A 44 4.85 1.90 13.56
N GLY A 45 3.81 2.65 13.90
CA GLY A 45 3.77 4.10 13.74
C GLY A 45 3.72 4.56 12.27
N SER A 46 3.52 3.65 11.33
CA SER A 46 3.40 3.98 9.90
C SER A 46 2.11 4.73 9.60
N GLU A 47 2.19 5.69 8.69
CA GLU A 47 1.04 6.45 8.21
C GLU A 47 0.60 5.99 6.82
N ILE A 48 1.43 5.20 6.12
CA ILE A 48 1.16 4.67 4.78
C ILE A 48 1.13 3.15 4.81
N ILE A 49 0.03 2.57 4.36
CA ILE A 49 -0.20 1.12 4.38
C ILE A 49 -0.39 0.62 2.96
N THR A 50 0.45 -0.32 2.50
CA THR A 50 0.30 -0.90 1.17
C THR A 50 -0.70 -2.03 1.16
N VAL A 51 -1.53 -2.08 0.12
CA VAL A 51 -2.61 -3.07 -0.02
C VAL A 51 -2.62 -3.67 -1.41
N ALA A 52 -2.51 -4.99 -1.51
CA ALA A 52 -2.61 -5.72 -2.77
C ALA A 52 -4.09 -5.89 -3.14
N ILE A 53 -4.57 -5.08 -4.07
CA ILE A 53 -6.00 -5.01 -4.45
C ILE A 53 -6.55 -6.35 -4.95
N ARG A 54 -5.75 -7.11 -5.68
CA ARG A 54 -6.17 -8.42 -6.19
C ARG A 54 -6.25 -9.52 -5.13
N ARG A 55 -5.71 -9.29 -3.93
CA ARG A 55 -5.58 -10.29 -2.87
C ARG A 55 -6.33 -9.93 -1.59
N THR A 56 -6.82 -8.71 -1.49
CA THR A 56 -7.38 -8.16 -0.26
C THR A 56 -8.73 -7.54 -0.53
N ASN A 57 -9.74 -7.90 0.25
CA ASN A 57 -11.03 -7.24 0.19
C ASN A 57 -10.95 -5.86 0.86
N ILE A 58 -11.26 -4.80 0.10
CA ILE A 58 -11.40 -3.43 0.56
C ILE A 58 -12.79 -2.85 0.20
N GLY A 59 -13.78 -3.75 0.00
CA GLY A 59 -15.16 -3.41 -0.33
C GLY A 59 -15.69 -4.04 -1.63
N GLN A 60 -14.84 -4.70 -2.43
CA GLN A 60 -15.27 -5.36 -3.67
C GLN A 60 -16.15 -6.60 -3.41
N ASN A 61 -16.05 -7.23 -2.24
CA ASN A 61 -16.93 -8.30 -1.82
C ASN A 61 -17.68 -7.90 -0.53
N PRO A 62 -18.97 -7.54 -0.61
CA PRO A 62 -19.73 -7.09 0.55
C PRO A 62 -20.07 -8.22 1.56
N ASN A 63 -19.83 -9.48 1.20
CA ASN A 63 -20.08 -10.64 2.06
C ASN A 63 -18.85 -11.08 2.87
N GLU A 64 -17.74 -10.39 2.69
CA GLU A 64 -16.48 -10.66 3.41
C GLU A 64 -16.05 -9.43 4.21
N GLU A 65 -15.32 -9.67 5.29
CA GLU A 65 -14.71 -8.57 6.06
C GLU A 65 -13.78 -7.73 5.17
N SER A 66 -13.87 -6.43 5.31
CA SER A 66 -13.02 -5.48 4.61
C SER A 66 -11.80 -5.12 5.46
N LEU A 67 -10.63 -5.06 4.83
CA LEU A 67 -9.44 -4.51 5.50
C LEU A 67 -9.71 -3.08 6.01
N LEU A 68 -10.53 -2.31 5.31
CA LEU A 68 -10.85 -0.92 5.69
C LEU A 68 -11.66 -0.81 6.98
N ASP A 69 -12.26 -1.90 7.45
CA ASP A 69 -12.96 -1.94 8.74
C ASP A 69 -11.97 -1.80 9.92
N VAL A 70 -10.73 -2.24 9.72
CA VAL A 70 -9.68 -2.21 10.75
C VAL A 70 -8.54 -1.23 10.43
N ILE A 71 -8.33 -0.91 9.16
CA ILE A 71 -7.36 0.07 8.66
C ILE A 71 -8.11 1.20 7.95
N SER A 72 -8.59 2.15 8.74
CA SER A 72 -9.44 3.23 8.23
C SER A 72 -8.67 4.20 7.32
N PRO A 73 -9.20 4.53 6.12
CA PRO A 73 -8.66 5.57 5.24
C PRO A 73 -8.67 6.98 5.86
N GLU A 74 -9.46 7.21 6.90
CA GLU A 74 -9.47 8.48 7.64
C GLU A 74 -8.20 8.66 8.50
N LYS A 75 -7.63 7.54 8.96
CA LYS A 75 -6.45 7.51 9.82
C LYS A 75 -5.16 7.27 9.04
N TYR A 76 -5.22 6.43 8.02
CA TYR A 76 -4.06 5.98 7.25
C TYR A 76 -4.20 6.35 5.78
N THR A 77 -3.07 6.64 5.14
CA THR A 77 -3.01 6.70 3.68
C THR A 77 -2.89 5.28 3.14
N ILE A 78 -3.95 4.82 2.50
CA ILE A 78 -3.92 3.53 1.80
C ILE A 78 -3.13 3.68 0.51
N LEU A 79 -2.15 2.81 0.28
CA LEU A 79 -1.37 2.76 -0.94
C LEU A 79 -1.66 1.44 -1.65
N PRO A 80 -2.68 1.42 -2.54
CA PRO A 80 -3.01 0.22 -3.28
C PRO A 80 -1.85 -0.16 -4.20
N ASN A 81 -1.63 -1.46 -4.39
CA ASN A 81 -0.65 -1.96 -5.34
C ASN A 81 -1.26 -2.95 -6.33
N THR A 82 -0.59 -3.09 -7.46
CA THR A 82 -0.99 -3.95 -8.56
C THR A 82 -0.29 -5.32 -8.56
N ALA A 83 0.06 -5.81 -7.37
CA ALA A 83 0.69 -7.11 -7.21
C ALA A 83 -0.12 -8.23 -7.89
N GLY A 84 0.59 -9.07 -8.67
CA GLY A 84 -0.02 -10.15 -9.42
C GLY A 84 -0.56 -9.75 -10.80
N CYS A 85 -0.30 -8.54 -11.30
CA CYS A 85 -0.55 -8.15 -12.67
C CYS A 85 0.65 -8.48 -13.56
N TYR A 86 0.40 -9.08 -14.72
CA TYR A 86 1.43 -9.52 -15.68
C TYR A 86 1.39 -8.75 -17.01
N ASN A 87 0.51 -7.77 -17.13
CA ASN A 87 0.41 -6.87 -18.28
C ASN A 87 -0.11 -5.50 -17.86
N ALA A 88 0.12 -4.49 -18.69
CA ALA A 88 -0.29 -3.11 -18.43
C ALA A 88 -1.81 -2.97 -18.26
N LYS A 89 -2.58 -3.64 -19.12
CA LYS A 89 -4.05 -3.56 -19.08
C LYS A 89 -4.63 -3.99 -17.73
N ASP A 90 -4.15 -5.09 -17.17
CA ASP A 90 -4.62 -5.59 -15.86
C ASP A 90 -4.17 -4.68 -14.73
N ALA A 91 -2.95 -4.13 -14.81
CA ALA A 91 -2.46 -3.16 -13.85
C ALA A 91 -3.32 -1.89 -13.84
N VAL A 92 -3.60 -1.31 -15.00
CA VAL A 92 -4.46 -0.11 -15.13
C VAL A 92 -5.87 -0.39 -14.60
N ARG A 93 -6.49 -1.51 -14.95
CA ARG A 93 -7.81 -1.89 -14.42
C ARG A 93 -7.80 -2.03 -12.91
N THR A 94 -6.75 -2.61 -12.34
CA THR A 94 -6.59 -2.75 -10.89
C THR A 94 -6.46 -1.38 -10.22
N CYS A 95 -5.71 -0.45 -10.80
CA CYS A 95 -5.62 0.93 -10.32
C CYS A 95 -6.97 1.67 -10.38
N GLN A 96 -7.72 1.50 -11.46
CA GLN A 96 -9.05 2.09 -11.62
C GLN A 96 -10.02 1.57 -10.55
N LEU A 97 -10.05 0.25 -10.33
CA LEU A 97 -10.84 -0.36 -9.26
C LEU A 97 -10.46 0.19 -7.89
N ALA A 98 -9.16 0.26 -7.60
CA ALA A 98 -8.68 0.81 -6.33
C ALA A 98 -9.15 2.26 -6.13
N ARG A 99 -9.09 3.09 -7.17
CA ARG A 99 -9.54 4.48 -7.11
C ARG A 99 -11.04 4.59 -6.82
N GLU A 100 -11.85 3.73 -7.42
CA GLU A 100 -13.30 3.69 -7.15
C GLU A 100 -13.60 3.26 -5.71
N LEU A 101 -12.95 2.19 -5.24
CA LEU A 101 -13.14 1.67 -3.88
C LEU A 101 -12.62 2.60 -2.78
N LEU A 102 -11.67 3.47 -3.10
CA LEU A 102 -11.04 4.43 -2.19
C LEU A 102 -11.48 5.88 -2.44
N ASP A 103 -12.67 6.06 -2.97
CA ASP A 103 -13.34 7.35 -3.15
C ASP A 103 -12.48 8.41 -3.89
N GLY A 104 -11.92 8.01 -5.01
CA GLY A 104 -11.11 8.88 -5.87
C GLY A 104 -9.64 9.01 -5.49
N HIS A 105 -9.15 8.21 -4.54
CA HIS A 105 -7.74 8.19 -4.16
C HIS A 105 -6.82 7.90 -5.35
N ASN A 106 -5.77 8.68 -5.52
CA ASN A 106 -4.94 8.68 -6.73
C ASN A 106 -3.47 8.23 -6.52
N LEU A 107 -3.11 7.81 -5.33
CA LEU A 107 -1.80 7.20 -5.10
C LEU A 107 -1.85 5.70 -5.35
N VAL A 108 -0.84 5.16 -5.98
CA VAL A 108 -0.72 3.73 -6.28
C VAL A 108 0.75 3.31 -6.29
N LYS A 109 1.02 2.10 -5.87
CA LYS A 109 2.30 1.43 -6.06
C LYS A 109 2.18 0.49 -7.26
N LEU A 110 2.61 0.97 -8.43
CA LEU A 110 2.54 0.23 -9.68
C LEU A 110 3.62 -0.85 -9.75
N GLU A 111 3.23 -2.05 -10.09
CA GLU A 111 4.14 -3.11 -10.53
C GLU A 111 3.47 -3.93 -11.65
N VAL A 112 4.25 -4.34 -12.63
CA VAL A 112 3.85 -5.34 -13.63
C VAL A 112 4.92 -6.41 -13.66
N LEU A 113 4.54 -7.66 -13.37
CA LEU A 113 5.45 -8.80 -13.29
C LEU A 113 5.72 -9.38 -14.67
N GLY A 114 6.95 -9.88 -14.88
CA GLY A 114 7.37 -10.57 -16.11
C GLY A 114 7.59 -12.06 -15.90
N ASP A 115 7.88 -12.50 -14.69
CA ASP A 115 8.19 -13.89 -14.37
C ASP A 115 7.58 -14.31 -13.03
N GLU A 116 6.84 -15.43 -13.03
CA GLU A 116 6.11 -15.91 -11.85
C GLU A 116 7.02 -16.47 -10.76
N LYS A 117 8.21 -16.97 -11.12
CA LYS A 117 9.11 -17.60 -10.16
C LYS A 117 10.04 -16.59 -9.49
N THR A 118 10.60 -15.70 -10.29
CA THR A 118 11.57 -14.70 -9.82
C THR A 118 10.91 -13.41 -9.38
N LEU A 119 9.69 -13.16 -9.82
CA LEU A 119 8.96 -11.91 -9.64
C LEU A 119 9.67 -10.68 -10.24
N TYR A 120 10.55 -10.89 -11.22
CA TYR A 120 11.17 -9.79 -11.94
C TYR A 120 10.12 -8.98 -12.69
N PRO A 121 10.25 -7.64 -12.69
CA PRO A 121 9.30 -6.77 -13.35
C PRO A 121 9.40 -6.87 -14.88
N ASN A 122 8.26 -6.69 -15.53
CA ASN A 122 8.21 -6.38 -16.97
C ASN A 122 8.30 -4.85 -17.12
N ILE A 123 9.49 -4.36 -17.48
CA ILE A 123 9.78 -2.93 -17.55
C ILE A 123 8.92 -2.25 -18.60
N VAL A 124 8.76 -2.86 -19.78
CA VAL A 124 7.99 -2.29 -20.90
C VAL A 124 6.53 -2.12 -20.50
N GLU A 125 5.91 -3.18 -20.01
CA GLU A 125 4.52 -3.16 -19.54
C GLU A 125 4.30 -2.23 -18.33
N THR A 126 5.32 -2.08 -17.47
CA THR A 126 5.25 -1.15 -16.33
C THR A 126 5.23 0.30 -16.81
N ILE A 127 6.06 0.64 -17.80
CA ILE A 127 6.10 1.99 -18.39
C ILE A 127 4.81 2.27 -19.15
N ASP A 128 4.28 1.28 -19.88
CA ASP A 128 3.03 1.42 -20.62
C ASP A 128 1.83 1.64 -19.68
N ALA A 129 1.85 1.01 -18.51
CA ALA A 129 0.80 1.19 -17.49
C ALA A 129 0.89 2.54 -16.74
N ALA A 130 2.07 3.16 -16.66
CA ALA A 130 2.31 4.39 -15.93
C ALA A 130 1.80 5.63 -16.65
#